data_ebc450361ab56dcb0570634372274507
#
_entry.id   ebc450361ab56dcb0570634372274507
#
_cell.length_a   1.000
_cell.length_b   1.000
_cell.length_c   1.000
_cell.angle_alpha   90.00
_cell.angle_beta   90.00
_cell.angle_gamma   90.00
#
_symmetry.space_group_name_H-M   'P 1'
#
loop_
_entity.id
_entity.type
_entity.pdbx_description
1 polymer ?
#
loop_
_entity_poly.entity_id
_entity_poly.type
_entity_poly.pdbx_seq_one_letter_code
_entity_poly.pdbx_strand_id
1 'polypeptide(L)'
;MSLFRRREPPLPKAAVCFALPFRTRRAADWLRNLGGCRPIGVLSDDCGDVAWQCAAEKVDLLLLETDFTEGVEDKDVSARCDIAIEVRRKLPNCRVYLICEDSYPKKQAALDKAVELKLIDGYCIGDLDPQQMRIWLEETAERMKAAKRRSSKLGKEEP
;
A
#
# COMPACT_ATOMS: atom_id res chain seq x y z
N MET A 1 -17.19 -7.59 -32.81
CA MET A 1 -16.43 -8.34 -31.80
C MET A 1 -14.98 -8.36 -32.22
N SER A 2 -14.14 -7.69 -31.46
CA SER A 2 -12.74 -7.55 -31.82
C SER A 2 -11.94 -8.71 -31.29
N LEU A 3 -11.50 -9.60 -32.15
CA LEU A 3 -10.55 -10.66 -31.83
C LEU A 3 -9.18 -10.11 -31.40
N PHE A 4 -9.00 -8.79 -31.54
CA PHE A 4 -7.76 -8.09 -31.27
C PHE A 4 -7.84 -7.14 -30.07
N ARG A 5 -8.85 -7.30 -29.22
CA ARG A 5 -8.94 -6.51 -28.01
C ARG A 5 -7.73 -6.82 -27.13
N ARG A 6 -6.82 -5.87 -27.05
CA ARG A 6 -5.72 -5.95 -26.10
C ARG A 6 -6.36 -6.05 -24.70
N ARG A 7 -5.99 -7.09 -23.96
CA ARG A 7 -6.36 -7.13 -22.54
C ARG A 7 -5.75 -5.92 -21.89
N GLU A 8 -6.60 -5.07 -21.32
CA GLU A 8 -6.11 -4.00 -20.46
C GLU A 8 -5.29 -4.61 -19.33
N PRO A 9 -4.14 -3.99 -18.99
CA PRO A 9 -3.38 -4.47 -17.84
C PRO A 9 -4.28 -4.46 -16.60
N PRO A 10 -4.19 -5.48 -15.73
CA PRO A 10 -4.99 -5.53 -14.53
C PRO A 10 -4.71 -4.32 -13.65
N LEU A 11 -5.77 -3.73 -13.10
CA LEU A 11 -5.64 -2.62 -12.16
C LEU A 11 -4.96 -3.09 -10.88
N PRO A 12 -4.11 -2.25 -10.26
CA PRO A 12 -3.55 -2.55 -8.95
C PRO A 12 -4.64 -2.80 -7.91
N LYS A 13 -4.46 -3.82 -7.09
CA LYS A 13 -5.29 -4.04 -5.91
C LYS A 13 -4.70 -3.23 -4.76
N ALA A 14 -5.47 -2.30 -4.25
CA ALA A 14 -5.05 -1.40 -3.18
C ALA A 14 -5.77 -1.74 -1.89
N ALA A 15 -5.04 -2.27 -0.92
CA ALA A 15 -5.57 -2.50 0.41
C ALA A 15 -5.50 -1.22 1.24
N VAL A 16 -6.55 -0.94 1.98
CA VAL A 16 -6.65 0.20 2.88
C VAL A 16 -6.86 -0.32 4.29
N CYS A 17 -5.98 0.06 5.20
CA CYS A 17 -6.07 -0.30 6.62
C CYS A 17 -5.94 0.96 7.48
N PHE A 18 -7.07 1.55 7.82
CA PHE A 18 -7.13 2.74 8.66
C PHE A 18 -7.53 2.35 10.09
N ALA A 19 -7.32 3.27 11.01
CA ALA A 19 -7.51 3.04 12.44
C ALA A 19 -8.92 2.58 12.81
N LEU A 20 -9.93 3.12 12.16
CA LEU A 20 -11.32 2.82 12.44
C LEU A 20 -12.00 2.22 11.20
N PRO A 21 -12.87 1.20 11.38
CA PRO A 21 -13.53 0.56 10.25
C PRO A 21 -14.26 1.52 9.31
N PHE A 22 -14.96 2.54 9.84
CA PHE A 22 -15.66 3.50 8.98
C PHE A 22 -14.68 4.35 8.14
N ARG A 23 -13.51 4.67 8.67
CA ARG A 23 -12.48 5.41 7.94
C ARG A 23 -11.88 4.56 6.83
N THR A 24 -11.68 3.28 7.08
CA THR A 24 -11.24 2.33 6.07
C THR A 24 -12.26 2.25 4.93
N ARG A 25 -13.54 2.14 5.25
CA ARG A 25 -14.61 2.08 4.24
C ARG A 25 -14.70 3.36 3.43
N ARG A 26 -14.60 4.52 4.08
CA ARG A 26 -14.59 5.82 3.40
C ARG A 26 -13.42 5.95 2.43
N ALA A 27 -12.24 5.55 2.88
CA ALA A 27 -11.05 5.60 2.03
C ALA A 27 -11.17 4.65 0.83
N ALA A 28 -11.69 3.44 1.04
CA ALA A 28 -11.94 2.49 -0.05
C ALA A 28 -12.95 3.05 -1.06
N ASP A 29 -14.02 3.67 -0.60
CA ASP A 29 -15.03 4.30 -1.47
C ASP A 29 -14.41 5.48 -2.24
N TRP A 30 -13.62 6.29 -1.58
CA TRP A 30 -12.90 7.40 -2.21
C TRP A 30 -11.98 6.89 -3.33
N LEU A 31 -11.23 5.82 -3.08
CA LEU A 31 -10.37 5.20 -4.10
C LEU A 31 -11.18 4.63 -5.26
N ARG A 32 -12.32 4.04 -4.98
CA ARG A 32 -13.20 3.50 -6.01
C ARG A 32 -13.70 4.61 -6.93
N ASN A 33 -14.04 5.77 -6.36
CA ASN A 33 -14.47 6.94 -7.12
C ASN A 33 -13.32 7.58 -7.90
N LEU A 34 -12.10 7.57 -7.33
CA LEU A 34 -10.93 8.07 -8.04
C LEU A 34 -10.61 7.23 -9.27
N GLY A 35 -10.80 5.93 -9.18
CA GLY A 35 -10.46 4.99 -10.24
C GLY A 35 -8.97 4.66 -10.28
N GLY A 36 -8.59 3.77 -11.18
CA GLY A 36 -7.20 3.37 -11.37
C GLY A 36 -6.72 2.26 -10.44
N CYS A 37 -7.57 1.75 -9.56
CA CYS A 37 -7.25 0.63 -8.68
C CYS A 37 -8.51 -0.13 -8.27
N ARG A 38 -8.30 -1.32 -7.69
CA ARG A 38 -9.34 -2.14 -7.07
C ARG A 38 -9.16 -2.05 -5.56
N PRO A 39 -9.94 -1.22 -4.86
CA PRO A 39 -9.75 -1.03 -3.42
C PRO A 39 -10.30 -2.19 -2.60
N ILE A 40 -9.60 -2.53 -1.54
CA ILE A 40 -9.97 -3.57 -0.59
C ILE A 40 -9.80 -3.01 0.82
N GLY A 41 -10.85 -3.06 1.63
CA GLY A 41 -10.77 -2.62 3.03
C GLY A 41 -10.27 -3.76 3.92
N VAL A 42 -9.27 -3.47 4.74
CA VAL A 42 -8.79 -4.38 5.78
C VAL A 42 -9.21 -3.80 7.12
N LEU A 43 -10.07 -4.51 7.83
CA LEU A 43 -10.71 -3.99 9.05
C LEU A 43 -10.01 -4.41 10.35
N SER A 44 -8.84 -5.00 10.26
CA SER A 44 -8.03 -5.40 11.41
C SER A 44 -6.87 -4.44 11.62
N ASP A 45 -6.42 -4.29 12.85
CA ASP A 45 -5.19 -3.58 13.21
C ASP A 45 -4.09 -4.55 13.68
N ASP A 46 -4.38 -5.82 13.74
CA ASP A 46 -3.40 -6.85 14.09
C ASP A 46 -2.44 -7.11 12.93
N CYS A 47 -1.15 -7.05 13.21
CA CYS A 47 -0.09 -7.19 12.21
C CYS A 47 -0.22 -8.49 11.40
N GLY A 48 -0.43 -9.61 12.09
CA GLY A 48 -0.58 -10.92 11.44
C GLY A 48 -1.81 -11.00 10.55
N ASP A 49 -2.95 -10.48 11.02
CA ASP A 49 -4.20 -10.47 10.27
C ASP A 49 -4.11 -9.60 9.02
N VAL A 50 -3.52 -8.40 9.15
CA VAL A 50 -3.34 -7.49 8.00
C VAL A 50 -2.47 -8.17 6.95
N ALA A 51 -1.36 -8.75 7.34
CA ALA A 51 -0.45 -9.44 6.43
C ALA A 51 -1.13 -10.64 5.77
N TRP A 52 -1.91 -11.41 6.53
CA TRP A 52 -2.63 -12.56 6.01
C TRP A 52 -3.69 -12.15 4.98
N GLN A 53 -4.49 -11.13 5.29
CA GLN A 53 -5.52 -10.64 4.38
C GLN A 53 -4.93 -10.06 3.09
N CYS A 54 -3.85 -9.29 3.22
CA CYS A 54 -3.14 -8.76 2.05
C CYS A 54 -2.61 -9.88 1.16
N ALA A 55 -2.03 -10.91 1.75
CA ALA A 55 -1.50 -12.05 1.01
C ALA A 55 -2.60 -12.86 0.33
N ALA A 56 -3.72 -13.11 1.02
CA ALA A 56 -4.87 -13.83 0.48
C ALA A 56 -5.45 -13.11 -0.74
N GLU A 57 -5.51 -11.79 -0.71
CA GLU A 57 -6.02 -10.96 -1.81
C GLU A 57 -4.96 -10.63 -2.85
N LYS A 58 -3.70 -10.94 -2.60
CA LYS A 58 -2.57 -10.62 -3.48
C LYS A 58 -2.53 -9.13 -3.83
N VAL A 59 -2.55 -8.28 -2.81
CA VAL A 59 -2.57 -6.83 -3.01
C VAL A 59 -1.24 -6.33 -3.57
N ASP A 60 -1.32 -5.28 -4.36
CA ASP A 60 -0.15 -4.65 -4.99
C ASP A 60 0.32 -3.42 -4.23
N LEU A 61 -0.56 -2.83 -3.44
CA LEU A 61 -0.33 -1.61 -2.69
C LEU A 61 -1.11 -1.65 -1.39
N LEU A 62 -0.50 -1.17 -0.31
CA LEU A 62 -1.12 -1.09 1.01
C LEU A 62 -1.01 0.33 1.53
N LEU A 63 -2.14 0.90 1.92
CA LEU A 63 -2.23 2.19 2.59
C LEU A 63 -2.51 1.96 4.07
N LEU A 64 -1.63 2.43 4.93
CA LEU A 64 -1.74 2.30 6.39
C LEU A 64 -1.86 3.69 7.03
N GLU A 65 -2.82 3.86 7.92
CA GLU A 65 -2.94 5.10 8.71
C GLU A 65 -2.14 4.99 10.00
N THR A 66 -1.46 6.09 10.40
CA THR A 66 -0.58 6.10 11.58
C THR A 66 -1.15 6.84 12.79
N ASP A 67 -2.24 7.56 12.67
CA ASP A 67 -2.63 8.57 13.66
C ASP A 67 -3.77 8.18 14.58
N PHE A 68 -3.71 7.01 15.18
CA PHE A 68 -4.81 6.60 16.04
C PHE A 68 -4.44 6.29 17.50
N THR A 69 -3.22 6.56 17.88
CA THR A 69 -2.79 6.33 19.26
C THR A 69 -2.28 7.63 19.85
N GLU A 70 -3.15 8.34 20.59
CA GLU A 70 -2.77 9.58 21.26
C GLU A 70 -1.62 9.36 22.23
N GLY A 71 -0.60 10.23 22.18
CA GLY A 71 0.48 10.30 23.15
C GLY A 71 1.61 9.31 23.01
N VAL A 72 1.63 8.47 21.95
CA VAL A 72 2.68 7.49 21.73
C VAL A 72 3.35 7.75 20.38
N GLU A 73 4.25 8.72 20.39
CA GLU A 73 4.82 9.37 19.21
C GLU A 73 5.54 8.43 18.24
N ASP A 74 6.37 7.51 18.74
CA ASP A 74 7.21 6.69 17.87
C ASP A 74 6.62 5.29 17.59
N LYS A 75 5.70 4.82 18.42
CA LYS A 75 5.14 3.47 18.31
C LYS A 75 4.22 3.30 17.12
N ASP A 76 3.53 4.36 16.69
CA ASP A 76 2.61 4.28 15.56
C ASP A 76 3.36 4.02 14.26
N VAL A 77 4.39 4.79 13.98
CA VAL A 77 5.23 4.58 12.80
C VAL A 77 5.93 3.23 12.87
N SER A 78 6.49 2.88 14.03
CA SER A 78 7.16 1.59 14.24
C SER A 78 6.20 0.41 14.04
N ALA A 79 5.01 0.47 14.64
CA ALA A 79 4.01 -0.59 14.51
C ALA A 79 3.56 -0.75 13.05
N ARG A 80 3.38 0.34 12.32
CA ARG A 80 3.02 0.29 10.90
C ARG A 80 4.16 -0.24 10.04
N CYS A 81 5.39 0.09 10.36
CA CYS A 81 6.56 -0.50 9.70
C CYS A 81 6.64 -2.01 9.93
N ASP A 82 6.29 -2.50 11.11
CA ASP A 82 6.23 -3.94 11.40
C ASP A 82 5.20 -4.64 10.50
N ILE A 83 4.04 -4.02 10.28
CA ILE A 83 3.04 -4.52 9.35
C ILE A 83 3.61 -4.55 7.92
N ALA A 84 4.28 -3.48 7.51
CA ALA A 84 4.90 -3.42 6.18
C ALA A 84 5.92 -4.54 5.97
N ILE A 85 6.75 -4.81 6.97
CA ILE A 85 7.73 -5.90 6.93
C ILE A 85 7.04 -7.25 6.74
N GLU A 86 6.00 -7.53 7.52
CA GLU A 86 5.27 -8.81 7.42
C GLU A 86 4.54 -8.95 6.07
N VAL A 87 3.94 -7.88 5.59
CA VAL A 87 3.29 -7.88 4.27
C VAL A 87 4.30 -8.20 3.17
N ARG A 88 5.46 -7.57 3.22
CA ARG A 88 6.50 -7.78 2.20
C ARG A 88 7.18 -9.14 2.26
N ARG A 89 7.18 -9.79 3.42
CA ARG A 89 7.62 -11.19 3.50
C ARG A 89 6.75 -12.10 2.65
N LYS A 90 5.46 -11.84 2.63
CA LYS A 90 4.48 -12.61 1.86
C LYS A 90 4.32 -12.10 0.43
N LEU A 91 4.45 -10.81 0.23
CA LEU A 91 4.26 -10.11 -1.04
C LEU A 91 5.46 -9.17 -1.30
N PRO A 92 6.59 -9.69 -1.79
CA PRO A 92 7.82 -8.89 -1.92
C PRO A 92 7.70 -7.65 -2.81
N ASN A 93 6.76 -7.64 -3.72
CA ASN A 93 6.56 -6.53 -4.64
C ASN A 93 5.47 -5.54 -4.21
N CYS A 94 4.81 -5.79 -3.07
CA CYS A 94 3.79 -4.90 -2.56
C CYS A 94 4.40 -3.57 -2.11
N ARG A 95 3.85 -2.47 -2.58
CA ARG A 95 4.25 -1.14 -2.12
C ARG A 95 3.43 -0.75 -0.90
N VAL A 96 4.07 -0.11 0.06
CA VAL A 96 3.42 0.30 1.30
C VAL A 96 3.61 1.80 1.51
N TYR A 97 2.52 2.49 1.77
CA TYR A 97 2.51 3.94 2.02
C TYR A 97 1.79 4.23 3.33
N LEU A 98 2.32 5.17 4.10
CA LEU A 98 1.70 5.60 5.34
C LEU A 98 0.93 6.89 5.13
N ILE A 99 -0.24 6.98 5.75
CA ILE A 99 -1.07 8.18 5.75
C ILE A 99 -1.07 8.72 7.17
N CYS A 100 -0.61 9.95 7.34
CA CYS A 100 -0.48 10.59 8.64
C CYS A 100 -1.38 11.81 8.72
N GLU A 101 -2.27 11.87 9.71
CA GLU A 101 -3.19 12.98 9.87
C GLU A 101 -2.43 14.29 10.12
N ASP A 102 -1.45 14.25 11.02
CA ASP A 102 -0.60 15.39 11.31
C ASP A 102 0.85 14.95 11.48
N SER A 103 1.75 15.92 11.60
CA SER A 103 3.16 15.65 11.80
C SER A 103 3.78 16.66 12.76
N TYR A 104 4.79 16.19 13.47
CA TYR A 104 5.68 16.97 14.31
C TYR A 104 7.12 16.47 14.06
N PRO A 105 8.17 17.25 14.45
CA PRO A 105 9.55 16.93 14.03
C PRO A 105 10.01 15.51 14.29
N LYS A 106 9.62 14.92 15.43
CA LYS A 106 10.02 13.55 15.79
C LYS A 106 9.37 12.50 14.90
N LYS A 107 8.09 12.68 14.59
CA LYS A 107 7.33 11.81 13.69
C LYS A 107 7.87 11.93 12.27
N GLN A 108 8.13 13.16 11.82
CA GLN A 108 8.70 13.41 10.52
C GLN A 108 10.05 12.70 10.35
N ALA A 109 10.91 12.76 11.37
CA ALA A 109 12.20 12.08 11.35
C ALA A 109 12.03 10.56 11.28
N ALA A 110 11.07 10.00 12.01
CA ALA A 110 10.77 8.57 11.97
C ALA A 110 10.26 8.13 10.59
N LEU A 111 9.39 8.91 9.98
CA LEU A 111 8.85 8.65 8.64
C LEU A 111 9.96 8.70 7.58
N ASP A 112 10.79 9.72 7.63
CA ASP A 112 11.91 9.88 6.68
C ASP A 112 12.90 8.71 6.80
N LYS A 113 13.17 8.30 8.03
CA LYS A 113 14.05 7.14 8.28
C LYS A 113 13.43 5.85 7.74
N ALA A 114 12.13 5.66 7.90
CA ALA A 114 11.44 4.49 7.38
C ALA A 114 11.53 4.40 5.85
N VAL A 115 11.43 5.53 5.17
CA VAL A 115 11.61 5.61 3.71
C VAL A 115 13.08 5.33 3.34
N GLU A 116 14.02 5.93 4.05
CA GLU A 116 15.46 5.73 3.82
C GLU A 116 15.85 4.27 3.96
N LEU A 117 15.33 3.59 4.99
CA LEU A 117 15.59 2.17 5.24
C LEU A 117 14.74 1.25 4.35
N LYS A 118 13.93 1.80 3.47
CA LYS A 118 13.04 1.07 2.55
C LYS A 118 12.03 0.16 3.27
N LEU A 119 11.63 0.53 4.47
CA LEU A 119 10.56 -0.16 5.20
C LEU A 119 9.20 0.19 4.62
N ILE A 120 9.06 1.42 4.13
CA ILE A 120 7.89 1.90 3.40
C ILE A 120 8.36 2.59 2.12
N ASP A 121 7.45 2.75 1.17
CA ASP A 121 7.76 3.37 -0.12
C ASP A 121 7.50 4.89 -0.13
N GLY A 122 6.73 5.37 0.82
CA GLY A 122 6.44 6.79 0.96
C GLY A 122 5.36 7.04 2.01
N TYR A 123 5.05 8.30 2.22
CA TYR A 123 4.00 8.72 3.13
C TYR A 123 3.40 10.05 2.68
N CYS A 124 2.22 10.38 3.19
CA CYS A 124 1.66 11.72 3.07
C CYS A 124 1.15 12.21 4.41
N ILE A 125 1.10 13.52 4.58
CA ILE A 125 0.58 14.17 5.78
C ILE A 125 -0.66 14.94 5.38
N GLY A 126 -1.73 14.77 6.17
CA GLY A 126 -3.03 15.30 5.87
C GLY A 126 -3.90 14.31 5.10
N ASP A 127 -4.95 14.79 4.49
CA ASP A 127 -5.88 13.96 3.74
C ASP A 127 -5.23 13.37 2.48
N LEU A 128 -5.74 12.22 2.06
CA LEU A 128 -5.35 11.62 0.79
C LEU A 128 -5.61 12.60 -0.36
N ASP A 129 -4.53 13.01 -1.01
CA ASP A 129 -4.58 13.89 -2.16
C ASP A 129 -4.73 13.05 -3.45
N PRO A 130 -5.70 13.38 -4.33
CA PRO A 130 -5.89 12.63 -5.59
C PRO A 130 -4.64 12.58 -6.45
N GLN A 131 -3.89 13.67 -6.53
CA GLN A 131 -2.68 13.75 -7.34
C GLN A 131 -1.58 12.83 -6.78
N GLN A 132 -1.36 12.88 -5.47
CA GLN A 132 -0.40 12.00 -4.81
C GLN A 132 -0.79 10.53 -4.97
N MET A 133 -2.06 10.22 -4.83
CA MET A 133 -2.55 8.85 -4.99
C MET A 133 -2.33 8.33 -6.41
N ARG A 134 -2.55 9.15 -7.40
CA ARG A 134 -2.27 8.79 -8.80
C ARG A 134 -0.80 8.49 -9.03
N ILE A 135 0.10 9.27 -8.43
CA ILE A 135 1.54 9.01 -8.51
C ILE A 135 1.85 7.64 -7.91
N TRP A 136 1.33 7.34 -6.74
CA TRP A 136 1.56 6.06 -6.08
C TRP A 136 0.99 4.88 -6.88
N LEU A 137 -0.18 5.07 -7.51
CA LEU A 137 -0.77 4.04 -8.37
C LEU A 137 0.08 3.81 -9.63
N GLU A 138 0.63 4.85 -10.22
CA GLU A 138 1.53 4.73 -11.37
C GLU A 138 2.82 3.99 -11.00
N GLU A 139 3.43 4.34 -9.86
CA GLU A 139 4.61 3.65 -9.35
C GLU A 139 4.33 2.17 -9.08
N THR A 140 3.16 1.87 -8.53
CA THR A 140 2.73 0.49 -8.26
C THR A 140 2.55 -0.28 -9.57
N ALA A 141 1.89 0.32 -10.55
CA ALA A 141 1.69 -0.29 -11.87
C ALA A 141 3.03 -0.58 -12.57
N GLU A 142 4.00 0.33 -12.47
CA GLU A 142 5.33 0.10 -13.01
C GLU A 142 6.05 -1.06 -12.33
N ARG A 143 5.94 -1.19 -11.02
CA ARG A 143 6.51 -2.31 -10.28
C ARG A 143 5.86 -3.64 -10.68
N MET A 144 4.54 -3.66 -10.89
CA MET A 144 3.82 -4.83 -11.36
C MET A 144 4.33 -5.28 -12.73
N LYS A 145 4.53 -4.35 -13.65
CA LYS A 145 5.09 -4.63 -14.97
C LYS A 145 6.51 -5.19 -14.87
N ALA A 146 7.35 -4.59 -14.03
CA ALA A 146 8.73 -5.03 -13.82
C ALA A 146 8.77 -6.44 -13.22
N ALA A 147 7.92 -6.75 -12.25
CA ALA A 147 7.81 -8.07 -11.64
C ALA A 147 7.35 -9.11 -12.66
N LYS A 148 6.37 -8.77 -13.49
CA LYS A 148 5.88 -9.63 -14.56
C LYS A 148 6.95 -9.93 -15.60
N ARG A 149 7.75 -8.93 -16.00
CA ARG A 149 8.87 -9.11 -16.93
C ARG A 149 9.93 -10.04 -16.36
N ARG A 150 10.29 -9.88 -15.08
CA ARG A 150 11.26 -10.76 -14.40
C ARG A 150 10.76 -12.20 -14.35
N SER A 151 9.51 -12.41 -13.98
CA SER A 151 8.89 -13.72 -13.94
C SER A 151 8.87 -14.37 -15.32
N SER A 152 8.52 -13.63 -16.37
CA SER A 152 8.53 -14.11 -17.76
C SER A 152 9.95 -14.49 -18.23
N LYS A 153 10.96 -13.69 -17.86
CA LYS A 153 12.37 -13.98 -18.19
C LYS A 153 12.86 -15.26 -17.52
N LEU A 154 12.57 -15.43 -16.22
CA LEU A 154 12.95 -16.63 -15.47
C LEU A 154 12.29 -17.88 -16.04
N GLY A 155 11.02 -17.79 -16.46
CA GLY A 155 10.32 -18.90 -17.09
C GLY A 155 10.86 -19.29 -18.45
N LYS A 156 11.55 -18.40 -19.16
CA LYS A 156 12.19 -18.68 -20.47
C LYS A 156 13.60 -19.25 -20.34
N GLU A 157 14.25 -19.07 -19.21
CA GLU A 157 15.62 -19.54 -18.97
C GLU A 157 15.69 -20.93 -18.36
N GLU A 158 14.57 -21.46 -17.85
CA GLU A 158 14.50 -22.86 -17.40
C GLU A 158 14.35 -23.79 -18.60
N PRO A 159 15.24 -24.80 -18.74
CA PRO A 159 15.14 -25.79 -19.80
C PRO A 159 13.89 -26.67 -19.68
#